data_738822bbd685492d1bc89657445efc11
#
_entry.id   738822bbd685492d1bc89657445efc11
#
_cell.length_a   1.000
_cell.length_b   1.000
_cell.length_c   1.000
_cell.angle_alpha   90.00
_cell.angle_beta   90.00
_cell.angle_gamma   90.00
#
_symmetry.space_group_name_H-M   'P 1'
#
loop_
_entity.id
_entity.type
_entity.pdbx_description
1 polymer ?
#
loop_
_entity_poly.entity_id
_entity_poly.type
_entity_poly.pdbx_seq_one_letter_code
_entity_poly.pdbx_strand_id
1 'polypeptide(L)'
;SENEYFHVCISHKKLKQYSDKKFKSCPKKKNPMLDQGKCIVDKLQKKDVFLNVDLVVIENQPALKNPTMKSIQMMIYSYFLINGVCSDTSSIQDIQMINARNKLKAYKGPPIKCDIKDKYKRTKYLGIQYCKHMISESDQEDVWINLFDQSKKKDDLADAYLQGMYVLNT
;
A
#
# COMPACT_ATOMS: atom_id res chain seq x y z
N SER A 1 14.69 -48.57 -0.42
CA SER A 1 15.47 -47.83 -1.42
C SER A 1 15.32 -46.34 -1.12
N GLU A 2 16.36 -45.74 -0.59
CA GLU A 2 16.44 -44.30 -0.40
C GLU A 2 16.46 -43.64 -1.78
N ASN A 3 15.42 -42.81 -2.03
CA ASN A 3 15.37 -41.98 -3.23
C ASN A 3 16.39 -40.85 -3.06
N GLU A 4 17.57 -41.01 -3.65
CA GLU A 4 18.53 -39.89 -3.71
C GLU A 4 18.01 -38.80 -4.63
N TYR A 5 17.68 -37.65 -4.03
CA TYR A 5 17.30 -36.45 -4.75
C TYR A 5 18.54 -35.56 -4.94
N PHE A 6 18.79 -35.15 -6.16
CA PHE A 6 19.84 -34.17 -6.46
C PHE A 6 19.25 -32.98 -7.20
N HIS A 7 19.82 -31.81 -6.92
CA HIS A 7 19.37 -30.55 -7.49
C HIS A 7 20.31 -30.11 -8.62
N VAL A 8 19.72 -29.68 -9.73
CA VAL A 8 20.47 -29.12 -10.88
C VAL A 8 19.89 -27.78 -11.24
N CYS A 9 20.74 -26.78 -11.52
CA CYS A 9 20.28 -25.51 -12.05
C CYS A 9 19.82 -25.64 -13.52
N ILE A 10 19.05 -24.66 -14.00
CA ILE A 10 18.47 -24.67 -15.36
C ILE A 10 19.55 -24.81 -16.44
N SER A 11 20.71 -24.17 -16.23
CA SER A 11 21.84 -24.27 -17.17
C SER A 11 22.45 -25.67 -17.21
N HIS A 12 22.68 -26.30 -16.06
CA HIS A 12 23.26 -27.61 -15.95
C HIS A 12 22.27 -28.71 -16.38
N LYS A 13 20.97 -28.51 -16.30
CA LYS A 13 19.97 -29.46 -16.84
C LYS A 13 20.18 -29.76 -18.30
N LYS A 14 20.78 -28.86 -19.08
CA LYS A 14 21.05 -29.03 -20.52
C LYS A 14 22.32 -29.82 -20.84
N LEU A 15 23.09 -30.19 -19.83
CA LEU A 15 24.30 -30.97 -20.05
C LEU A 15 23.98 -32.41 -20.53
N LYS A 16 24.80 -32.94 -21.42
CA LYS A 16 24.63 -34.27 -22.06
C LYS A 16 24.44 -35.39 -21.03
N GLN A 17 25.11 -35.32 -19.89
CA GLN A 17 25.01 -36.28 -18.78
C GLN A 17 23.62 -36.37 -18.13
N TYR A 18 22.73 -35.41 -18.41
CA TYR A 18 21.37 -35.35 -17.88
C TYR A 18 20.29 -35.45 -18.97
N SER A 19 20.67 -35.73 -20.23
CA SER A 19 19.75 -35.78 -21.38
C SER A 19 18.57 -36.74 -21.17
N ASP A 20 18.82 -37.84 -20.49
CA ASP A 20 17.82 -38.93 -20.31
C ASP A 20 17.05 -38.80 -18.99
N LYS A 21 17.33 -37.76 -18.18
CA LYS A 21 16.69 -37.55 -16.87
C LYS A 21 15.54 -36.58 -16.95
N LYS A 22 14.38 -36.99 -16.44
CA LYS A 22 13.22 -36.12 -16.27
C LYS A 22 13.34 -35.38 -14.96
N PHE A 23 13.58 -34.07 -15.04
CA PHE A 23 13.59 -33.18 -13.84
C PHE A 23 12.22 -32.61 -13.59
N LYS A 24 11.72 -32.74 -12.36
CA LYS A 24 10.59 -31.94 -11.87
C LYS A 24 11.11 -30.57 -11.46
N SER A 25 10.38 -29.51 -11.80
CA SER A 25 10.70 -28.19 -11.26
C SER A 25 10.60 -28.25 -9.73
N CYS A 26 11.67 -27.87 -9.05
CA CYS A 26 11.60 -27.66 -7.61
C CYS A 26 10.61 -26.52 -7.35
N PRO A 27 9.48 -26.75 -6.68
CA PRO A 27 8.60 -25.67 -6.33
C PRO A 27 9.39 -24.78 -5.37
N LYS A 28 9.73 -23.55 -5.79
CA LYS A 28 10.18 -22.54 -4.83
C LYS A 28 9.07 -22.46 -3.79
N LYS A 29 9.36 -22.80 -2.54
CA LYS A 29 8.48 -22.49 -1.43
C LYS A 29 8.36 -20.97 -1.41
N LYS A 30 7.37 -20.46 -2.12
CA LYS A 30 7.03 -19.04 -2.05
C LYS A 30 6.43 -18.82 -0.66
N ASN A 31 7.05 -17.99 0.13
CA ASN A 31 6.40 -17.40 1.29
C ASN A 31 5.97 -15.97 0.91
N PRO A 32 4.84 -15.82 0.21
CA PRO A 32 4.44 -14.53 -0.34
C PRO A 32 4.24 -13.49 0.78
N MET A 33 3.85 -13.92 1.96
CA MET A 33 3.64 -13.03 3.11
C MET A 33 4.97 -12.50 3.66
N LEU A 34 5.99 -13.33 3.76
CA LEU A 34 7.34 -12.92 4.16
C LEU A 34 7.95 -11.96 3.12
N ASP A 35 7.80 -12.28 1.83
CA ASP A 35 8.34 -11.46 0.74
C ASP A 35 7.65 -10.09 0.70
N GLN A 36 6.34 -10.04 0.92
CA GLN A 36 5.57 -8.80 1.04
C GLN A 36 6.00 -7.99 2.27
N GLY A 37 6.15 -8.63 3.42
CA GLY A 37 6.61 -7.99 4.65
C GLY A 37 8.00 -7.34 4.49
N LYS A 38 8.95 -8.07 3.92
CA LYS A 38 10.28 -7.52 3.59
C LYS A 38 10.18 -6.31 2.67
N CYS A 39 9.38 -6.41 1.60
CA CYS A 39 9.20 -5.31 0.66
C CYS A 39 8.58 -4.07 1.32
N ILE A 40 7.65 -4.24 2.27
CA ILE A 40 7.05 -3.14 3.04
C ILE A 40 8.12 -2.47 3.89
N VAL A 41 8.84 -3.25 4.70
CA VAL A 41 9.91 -2.73 5.57
C VAL A 41 10.96 -1.99 4.76
N ASP A 42 11.48 -2.60 3.68
CA ASP A 42 12.49 -1.99 2.81
C ASP A 42 12.03 -0.66 2.19
N LYS A 43 10.73 -0.53 1.88
CA LYS A 43 10.18 0.72 1.32
C LYS A 43 9.99 1.79 2.38
N LEU A 44 9.53 1.42 3.56
CA LEU A 44 9.29 2.37 4.65
C LEU A 44 10.61 2.90 5.22
N GLN A 45 11.61 2.03 5.40
CA GLN A 45 12.94 2.43 5.88
C GLN A 45 13.69 3.42 4.97
N LYS A 46 13.33 3.48 3.68
CA LYS A 46 13.90 4.46 2.73
C LYS A 46 13.31 5.86 2.86
N LYS A 47 12.38 6.07 3.77
CA LYS A 47 11.58 7.30 3.89
C LYS A 47 11.54 7.76 5.35
N ASP A 48 12.65 8.29 5.83
CA ASP A 48 12.78 8.77 7.22
C ASP A 48 11.69 9.80 7.59
N VAL A 49 11.20 10.56 6.59
CA VAL A 49 10.11 11.52 6.78
C VAL A 49 8.84 10.88 7.38
N PHE A 50 8.63 9.58 7.19
CA PHE A 50 7.47 8.89 7.77
C PHE A 50 7.56 8.69 9.29
N LEU A 51 8.74 8.81 9.88
CA LEU A 51 8.94 8.73 11.33
C LEU A 51 8.93 10.13 12.00
N ASN A 52 8.92 11.20 11.22
CA ASN A 52 8.91 12.59 11.66
C ASN A 52 7.51 13.21 11.56
N VAL A 53 6.47 12.44 11.89
CA VAL A 53 5.06 12.86 11.92
C VAL A 53 4.47 12.57 13.29
N ASP A 54 3.49 13.33 13.72
CA ASP A 54 2.84 13.12 15.02
C ASP A 54 1.83 11.97 14.99
N LEU A 55 1.17 11.77 13.86
CA LEU A 55 0.08 10.82 13.71
C LEU A 55 0.22 10.00 12.42
N VAL A 56 0.10 8.70 12.53
CA VAL A 56 -0.02 7.78 11.38
C VAL A 56 -1.47 7.33 11.24
N VAL A 57 -2.02 7.51 10.04
CA VAL A 57 -3.40 7.09 9.73
C VAL A 57 -3.37 5.92 8.75
N ILE A 58 -4.00 4.82 9.10
CA ILE A 58 -4.02 3.60 8.28
C ILE A 58 -5.47 3.23 7.96
N GLU A 59 -5.74 2.94 6.68
CA GLU A 59 -7.06 2.45 6.28
C GLU A 59 -7.37 1.10 6.90
N ASN A 60 -8.51 0.98 7.58
CA ASN A 60 -8.94 -0.28 8.16
C ASN A 60 -9.48 -1.24 7.09
N GLN A 61 -8.74 -2.29 6.82
CA GLN A 61 -9.09 -3.32 5.84
C GLN A 61 -10.05 -4.36 6.41
N PRO A 62 -11.08 -4.77 5.65
CA PRO A 62 -12.02 -5.79 6.09
C PRO A 62 -11.36 -7.17 6.14
N ALA A 63 -11.35 -7.80 7.31
CA ALA A 63 -10.68 -9.08 7.54
C ALA A 63 -11.24 -10.23 6.68
N LEU A 64 -12.57 -10.31 6.55
CA LEU A 64 -13.24 -11.42 5.86
C LEU A 64 -13.18 -11.31 4.33
N LYS A 65 -13.16 -10.09 3.79
CA LYS A 65 -13.17 -9.87 2.33
C LYS A 65 -11.78 -9.97 1.70
N ASN A 66 -10.76 -9.55 2.41
CA ASN A 66 -9.38 -9.55 1.92
C ASN A 66 -8.39 -9.77 3.07
N PRO A 67 -8.22 -11.02 3.53
CA PRO A 67 -7.34 -11.33 4.66
C PRO A 67 -5.87 -10.98 4.38
N THR A 68 -5.43 -11.07 3.13
CA THR A 68 -4.06 -10.67 2.75
C THR A 68 -3.85 -9.18 2.97
N MET A 69 -4.78 -8.33 2.55
CA MET A 69 -4.68 -6.88 2.78
C MET A 69 -4.78 -6.54 4.27
N LYS A 70 -5.56 -7.29 5.04
CA LYS A 70 -5.58 -7.14 6.51
C LYS A 70 -4.23 -7.48 7.13
N SER A 71 -3.56 -8.53 6.68
CA SER A 71 -2.21 -8.86 7.13
C SER A 71 -1.19 -7.79 6.76
N ILE A 72 -1.25 -7.24 5.54
CA ILE A 72 -0.41 -6.13 5.10
C ILE A 72 -0.64 -4.89 5.97
N GLN A 73 -1.89 -4.55 6.26
CA GLN A 73 -2.24 -3.46 7.16
C GLN A 73 -1.59 -3.65 8.55
N MET A 74 -1.65 -4.87 9.10
CA MET A 74 -1.04 -5.14 10.41
C MET A 74 0.49 -5.10 10.38
N MET A 75 1.12 -5.47 9.26
CA MET A 75 2.57 -5.30 9.08
C MET A 75 2.98 -3.82 9.07
N ILE A 76 2.21 -2.97 8.38
CA ILE A 76 2.43 -1.52 8.36
C ILE A 76 2.22 -0.94 9.78
N TYR A 77 1.15 -1.33 10.44
CA TYR A 77 0.88 -0.92 11.83
C TYR A 77 2.03 -1.29 12.75
N SER A 78 2.48 -2.55 12.70
CA SER A 78 3.59 -3.03 13.53
C SER A 78 4.90 -2.32 13.24
N TYR A 79 5.16 -1.96 11.97
CA TYR A 79 6.33 -1.17 11.62
C TYR A 79 6.33 0.19 12.33
N PHE A 80 5.24 0.93 12.25
CA PHE A 80 5.12 2.24 12.88
C PHE A 80 5.01 2.16 14.40
N LEU A 81 4.45 1.08 14.95
CA LEU A 81 4.46 0.85 16.39
C LEU A 81 5.91 0.69 16.91
N ILE A 82 6.70 -0.19 16.27
CA ILE A 82 8.05 -0.55 16.74
C ILE A 82 9.05 0.58 16.46
N ASN A 83 9.06 1.11 15.23
CA ASN A 83 10.05 2.12 14.82
C ASN A 83 9.56 3.56 15.04
N GLY A 84 8.29 3.73 15.36
CA GLY A 84 7.65 5.01 15.64
C GLY A 84 7.33 5.17 17.12
N VAL A 85 6.14 4.77 17.53
CA VAL A 85 5.61 5.02 18.88
C VAL A 85 6.51 4.50 20.01
N CYS A 86 7.17 3.35 19.81
CA CYS A 86 8.07 2.75 20.79
C CYS A 86 9.52 3.20 20.66
N SER A 87 9.83 4.16 19.78
CA SER A 87 11.19 4.62 19.50
C SER A 87 11.40 6.05 19.99
N ASP A 88 12.44 6.27 20.77
CA ASP A 88 12.82 7.61 21.25
C ASP A 88 13.30 8.55 20.13
N THR A 89 13.58 8.03 18.93
CA THR A 89 14.06 8.80 17.77
C THR A 89 12.96 9.22 16.80
N SER A 90 11.70 8.88 17.09
CA SER A 90 10.54 9.19 16.25
C SER A 90 9.65 10.24 16.93
N SER A 91 8.92 11.00 16.12
CA SER A 91 7.91 11.97 16.60
C SER A 91 6.51 11.35 16.71
N ILE A 92 6.30 10.10 16.29
CA ILE A 92 4.98 9.49 16.22
C ILE A 92 4.42 9.25 17.62
N GLN A 93 3.25 9.86 17.89
CA GLN A 93 2.53 9.75 19.15
C GLN A 93 1.38 8.76 19.10
N ASP A 94 0.74 8.59 17.91
CA ASP A 94 -0.44 7.75 17.78
C ASP A 94 -0.54 7.13 16.37
N ILE A 95 -1.24 5.97 16.31
CA ILE A 95 -1.56 5.26 15.06
C ILE A 95 -3.05 4.99 15.02
N GLN A 96 -3.78 5.65 14.13
CA GLN A 96 -5.23 5.51 14.00
C GLN A 96 -5.64 4.66 12.82
N MET A 97 -6.59 3.75 13.05
CA MET A 97 -7.23 2.99 11.98
C MET A 97 -8.56 3.62 11.60
N ILE A 98 -8.69 4.08 10.36
CA ILE A 98 -9.88 4.77 9.88
C ILE A 98 -10.65 3.98 8.84
N ASN A 99 -11.96 4.22 8.78
CA ASN A 99 -12.81 3.56 7.80
C ASN A 99 -12.74 4.29 6.45
N ALA A 100 -12.48 3.53 5.37
CA ALA A 100 -12.43 4.04 4.00
C ALA A 100 -13.69 4.83 3.56
N ARG A 101 -14.84 4.59 4.20
CA ARG A 101 -16.10 5.30 3.90
C ARG A 101 -16.04 6.79 4.25
N ASN A 102 -15.13 7.19 5.13
CA ASN A 102 -15.06 8.56 5.62
C ASN A 102 -14.30 9.49 4.64
N LYS A 103 -13.48 8.96 3.74
CA LYS A 103 -12.64 9.77 2.86
C LYS A 103 -13.38 10.84 2.06
N LEU A 104 -14.57 10.53 1.49
CA LEU A 104 -15.33 11.51 0.72
C LEU A 104 -15.94 12.63 1.59
N LYS A 105 -16.02 12.46 2.91
CA LYS A 105 -16.51 13.48 3.84
C LYS A 105 -15.50 14.60 4.08
N ALA A 106 -14.23 14.39 3.71
CA ALA A 106 -13.19 15.41 3.79
C ALA A 106 -13.48 16.59 2.88
N TYR A 107 -14.16 16.34 1.75
CA TYR A 107 -14.45 17.38 0.77
C TYR A 107 -15.65 18.26 1.22
N LYS A 108 -15.43 19.56 1.27
CA LYS A 108 -16.42 20.59 1.65
C LYS A 108 -16.67 21.59 0.53
N GLY A 109 -16.04 21.39 -0.64
CA GLY A 109 -16.18 22.28 -1.80
C GLY A 109 -17.51 22.12 -2.55
N PRO A 110 -17.67 22.81 -3.68
CA PRO A 110 -18.88 22.78 -4.49
C PRO A 110 -19.18 21.37 -5.02
N PRO A 111 -20.47 21.02 -5.23
CA PRO A 111 -20.84 19.67 -5.69
C PRO A 111 -20.29 19.39 -7.08
N ILE A 112 -19.60 18.26 -7.24
CA ILE A 112 -19.07 17.82 -8.52
C ILE A 112 -20.07 16.88 -9.19
N LYS A 113 -20.49 17.21 -10.42
CA LYS A 113 -21.40 16.38 -11.21
C LYS A 113 -20.77 15.05 -11.56
N CYS A 114 -21.55 13.96 -11.38
CA CYS A 114 -21.10 12.61 -11.71
C CYS A 114 -22.30 11.76 -12.17
N ASP A 115 -22.30 11.38 -13.43
CA ASP A 115 -23.36 10.58 -14.06
C ASP A 115 -23.09 9.07 -13.97
N ILE A 116 -22.05 8.66 -13.25
CA ILE A 116 -21.68 7.26 -13.09
C ILE A 116 -22.68 6.56 -12.16
N LYS A 117 -23.42 5.61 -12.70
CA LYS A 117 -24.43 4.82 -11.96
C LYS A 117 -23.81 3.79 -11.01
N ASP A 118 -22.72 3.17 -11.42
CA ASP A 118 -22.00 2.19 -10.58
C ASP A 118 -21.41 2.85 -9.34
N LYS A 119 -21.83 2.41 -8.18
CA LYS A 119 -21.43 3.00 -6.88
C LYS A 119 -19.92 2.97 -6.66
N TYR A 120 -19.26 1.87 -7.02
CA TYR A 120 -17.81 1.73 -6.80
C TYR A 120 -17.03 2.66 -7.72
N LYS A 121 -17.34 2.66 -9.01
CA LYS A 121 -16.74 3.56 -10.00
C LYS A 121 -16.99 5.02 -9.67
N ARG A 122 -18.21 5.35 -9.23
CA ARG A 122 -18.58 6.70 -8.78
C ARG A 122 -17.74 7.14 -7.59
N THR A 123 -17.56 6.29 -6.58
CA THR A 123 -16.75 6.61 -5.41
C THR A 123 -15.30 6.88 -5.78
N LYS A 124 -14.71 6.08 -6.68
CA LYS A 124 -13.37 6.31 -7.20
C LYS A 124 -13.25 7.61 -7.97
N TYR A 125 -14.18 7.86 -8.88
CA TYR A 125 -14.22 9.10 -9.66
C TYR A 125 -14.29 10.33 -8.75
N LEU A 126 -15.25 10.36 -7.83
CA LEU A 126 -15.42 11.47 -6.90
C LEU A 126 -14.19 11.65 -6.01
N GLY A 127 -13.57 10.57 -5.53
CA GLY A 127 -12.33 10.66 -4.76
C GLY A 127 -11.22 11.39 -5.52
N ILE A 128 -11.00 11.03 -6.78
CA ILE A 128 -9.99 11.68 -7.64
C ILE A 128 -10.32 13.16 -7.86
N GLN A 129 -11.59 13.49 -8.15
CA GLN A 129 -12.00 14.87 -8.41
C GLN A 129 -11.91 15.73 -7.16
N TYR A 130 -12.34 15.22 -6.01
CA TYR A 130 -12.25 15.93 -4.73
C TYR A 130 -10.79 16.20 -4.33
N CYS A 131 -9.94 15.19 -4.44
CA CYS A 131 -8.51 15.34 -4.17
C CYS A 131 -7.88 16.40 -5.09
N LYS A 132 -8.15 16.33 -6.40
CA LYS A 132 -7.62 17.29 -7.38
C LYS A 132 -8.07 18.72 -7.05
N HIS A 133 -9.34 18.91 -6.75
CA HIS A 133 -9.88 20.24 -6.38
C HIS A 133 -9.22 20.76 -5.10
N MET A 134 -9.12 19.93 -4.06
CA MET A 134 -8.51 20.36 -2.79
C MET A 134 -7.03 20.71 -2.92
N ILE A 135 -6.28 19.95 -3.73
CA ILE A 135 -4.87 20.27 -3.99
C ILE A 135 -4.74 21.57 -4.78
N SER A 136 -5.62 21.83 -5.77
CA SER A 136 -5.56 23.04 -6.59
C SER A 136 -5.98 24.31 -5.84
N GLU A 137 -6.78 24.19 -4.78
CA GLU A 137 -7.19 25.34 -3.95
C GLU A 137 -6.25 25.57 -2.75
N SER A 138 -5.37 24.62 -2.47
CA SER A 138 -4.37 24.79 -1.43
C SER A 138 -3.17 25.60 -1.96
N ASP A 139 -2.54 26.39 -1.10
CA ASP A 139 -1.29 27.11 -1.43
C ASP A 139 -0.09 26.15 -1.61
N GLN A 140 -0.38 24.94 -2.06
CA GLN A 140 0.66 23.93 -2.30
C GLN A 140 1.35 24.15 -3.65
N GLU A 141 2.63 23.82 -3.69
CA GLU A 141 3.44 23.94 -4.89
C GLU A 141 2.87 23.12 -6.05
N ASP A 142 2.98 23.63 -7.27
CA ASP A 142 2.57 22.96 -8.52
C ASP A 142 3.16 21.55 -8.69
N VAL A 143 4.24 21.25 -7.98
CA VAL A 143 4.89 19.94 -7.97
C VAL A 143 3.94 18.82 -7.52
N TRP A 144 3.04 19.10 -6.57
CA TRP A 144 2.08 18.12 -6.07
C TRP A 144 0.94 17.86 -7.04
N ILE A 145 0.48 18.92 -7.73
CA ILE A 145 -0.51 18.82 -8.80
C ILE A 145 0.06 17.96 -9.95
N ASN A 146 1.30 18.25 -10.34
CA ASN A 146 1.98 17.52 -11.40
C ASN A 146 2.20 16.04 -11.02
N LEU A 147 2.64 15.76 -9.78
CA LEU A 147 2.79 14.40 -9.27
C LEU A 147 1.46 13.63 -9.32
N PHE A 148 0.38 14.27 -8.88
CA PHE A 148 -0.94 13.65 -8.90
C PHE A 148 -1.41 13.38 -10.34
N ASP A 149 -1.26 14.36 -11.24
CA ASP A 149 -1.71 14.23 -12.63
C ASP A 149 -0.87 13.22 -13.45
N GLN A 150 0.39 13.03 -13.13
CA GLN A 150 1.26 12.04 -13.77
C GLN A 150 1.13 10.63 -13.19
N SER A 151 0.52 10.49 -12.02
CA SER A 151 0.39 9.19 -11.35
C SER A 151 -0.55 8.26 -12.12
N LYS A 152 -0.12 6.99 -12.32
CA LYS A 152 -0.96 5.93 -12.87
C LYS A 152 -2.05 5.46 -11.90
N LYS A 153 -1.84 5.64 -10.60
CA LYS A 153 -2.70 5.19 -9.50
C LYS A 153 -3.28 6.38 -8.73
N LYS A 154 -3.97 7.26 -9.47
CA LYS A 154 -4.58 8.47 -8.90
C LYS A 154 -5.59 8.16 -7.79
N ASP A 155 -6.30 7.05 -7.91
CA ASP A 155 -7.27 6.60 -6.90
C ASP A 155 -6.59 6.27 -5.56
N ASP A 156 -5.44 5.60 -5.58
CA ASP A 156 -4.72 5.27 -4.34
C ASP A 156 -4.15 6.54 -3.66
N LEU A 157 -3.63 7.48 -4.45
CA LEU A 157 -3.16 8.77 -3.93
C LEU A 157 -4.31 9.62 -3.36
N ALA A 158 -5.42 9.69 -4.10
CA ALA A 158 -6.61 10.41 -3.65
C ALA A 158 -7.17 9.83 -2.35
N ASP A 159 -7.19 8.50 -2.23
CA ASP A 159 -7.66 7.81 -1.03
C ASP A 159 -6.79 8.16 0.18
N ALA A 160 -5.46 8.14 0.04
CA ALA A 160 -4.54 8.50 1.12
C ALA A 160 -4.70 9.97 1.53
N TYR A 161 -4.72 10.89 0.55
CA TYR A 161 -4.87 12.33 0.81
C TYR A 161 -6.19 12.66 1.50
N LEU A 162 -7.31 12.17 0.97
CA LEU A 162 -8.64 12.44 1.53
C LEU A 162 -8.84 11.83 2.92
N GLN A 163 -8.23 10.69 3.20
CA GLN A 163 -8.26 10.09 4.55
C GLN A 163 -7.48 10.93 5.55
N GLY A 164 -6.29 11.41 5.16
CA GLY A 164 -5.52 12.34 5.98
C GLY A 164 -6.29 13.64 6.27
N MET A 165 -6.83 14.26 5.22
CA MET A 165 -7.64 15.49 5.34
C MET A 165 -8.92 15.30 6.17
N TYR A 166 -9.52 14.11 6.12
CA TYR A 166 -10.67 13.81 6.97
C TYR A 166 -10.29 13.84 8.45
N VAL A 167 -9.17 13.24 8.82
CA VAL A 167 -8.70 13.22 10.22
C VAL A 167 -8.28 14.61 10.69
N LEU A 168 -7.61 15.39 9.85
CA LEU A 168 -7.21 16.76 10.19
C LEU A 168 -8.41 17.71 10.40
N ASN A 169 -9.56 17.39 9.80
CA ASN A 169 -10.78 18.22 9.88
C ASN A 169 -11.81 17.73 10.92
N THR A 170 -11.47 16.67 11.69
CA THR A 170 -12.35 16.11 12.74
C THR A 170 -11.81 16.40 14.11
#